data_73642c85c36907034d144cfaa6fd22a5
#
_entry.id   73642c85c36907034d144cfaa6fd22a5
#
_cell.length_a   1.000
_cell.length_b   1.000
_cell.length_c   1.000
_cell.angle_alpha   90.00
_cell.angle_beta   90.00
_cell.angle_gamma   90.00
#
_symmetry.space_group_name_H-M   'P 1'
#
loop_
_entity.id
_entity.type
_entity.pdbx_description
1 polymer ?
#
loop_
_entity_poly.entity_id
_entity_poly.type
_entity_poly.pdbx_seq_one_letter_code
_entity_poly.pdbx_strand_id
1 'polypeptide(L)'
;MRKIMFVGRSESGKTTIMQAMKGDKIVYHKTQYINHYDVVIDTPGEYAETKELSSALAIYGAEADVIGLLMSAIEPYSLYPPNVVSVSNREIVGVVTKIDHWAADPEQAAEWLRIAGCKKIFFTSAYTGEGIADILEYLKDPIDVMPWEEAKKEYDNIGFGPGESAKMTRRMERALSL
;
A
#
# COMPACT_ATOMS: atom_id res chain seq x y z
N MET A 1 -5.31 -10.65 -4.00
CA MET A 1 -4.61 -9.35 -3.85
C MET A 1 -3.36 -9.34 -4.70
N ARG A 2 -3.13 -8.31 -5.49
CA ARG A 2 -1.93 -8.15 -6.31
C ARG A 2 -0.69 -7.93 -5.41
N LYS A 3 0.43 -8.52 -5.81
CA LYS A 3 1.70 -8.36 -5.09
C LYS A 3 2.37 -7.05 -5.47
N ILE A 4 2.82 -6.28 -4.48
CA ILE A 4 3.57 -5.06 -4.70
C ILE A 4 5.03 -5.22 -4.25
N MET A 5 5.95 -4.72 -5.06
CA MET A 5 7.35 -4.59 -4.73
C MET A 5 7.68 -3.11 -4.53
N PHE A 6 8.32 -2.77 -3.43
CA PHE A 6 8.76 -1.41 -3.19
C PHE A 6 10.22 -1.22 -3.54
N VAL A 7 10.48 -0.20 -4.34
CA VAL A 7 11.82 0.23 -4.74
C VAL A 7 12.01 1.70 -4.33
N GLY A 8 13.13 2.00 -3.72
CA GLY A 8 13.43 3.34 -3.26
C GLY A 8 14.78 3.39 -2.58
N ARG A 9 15.28 4.59 -2.39
CA ARG A 9 16.52 4.87 -1.70
C ARG A 9 16.56 4.22 -0.31
N SER A 10 17.76 3.99 0.21
CA SER A 10 17.94 3.71 1.63
C SER A 10 17.23 4.78 2.46
N GLU A 11 16.58 4.38 3.55
CA GLU A 11 15.79 5.26 4.42
C GLU A 11 14.56 5.93 3.80
N SER A 12 14.17 5.61 2.56
CA SER A 12 12.91 6.12 1.98
C SER A 12 11.64 5.63 2.67
N GLY A 13 11.74 4.73 3.64
CA GLY A 13 10.61 4.23 4.42
C GLY A 13 10.03 2.90 3.92
N LYS A 14 10.73 2.15 3.06
CA LYS A 14 10.29 0.83 2.54
C LYS A 14 9.85 -0.12 3.65
N THR A 15 10.76 -0.45 4.56
CA THR A 15 10.48 -1.37 5.66
C THR A 15 9.32 -0.89 6.54
N THR A 16 9.26 0.41 6.81
CA THR A 16 8.23 0.99 7.66
C THR A 16 6.84 0.93 7.02
N ILE A 17 6.74 1.26 5.73
CA ILE A 17 5.46 1.15 5.00
C ILE A 17 5.01 -0.31 4.88
N MET A 18 5.96 -1.24 4.67
CA MET A 18 5.67 -2.67 4.67
C MET A 18 5.12 -3.15 6.01
N GLN A 19 5.72 -2.69 7.12
CA GLN A 19 5.24 -3.01 8.46
C GLN A 19 3.86 -2.43 8.73
N ALA A 20 3.60 -1.19 8.32
CA ALA A 20 2.28 -0.56 8.42
C ALA A 20 1.22 -1.34 7.63
N MET A 21 1.52 -1.72 6.39
CA MET A 21 0.63 -2.53 5.57
C MET A 21 0.37 -3.91 6.18
N LYS A 22 1.36 -4.54 6.82
CA LYS A 22 1.19 -5.81 7.55
C LYS A 22 0.37 -5.61 8.83
N GLY A 23 0.57 -4.51 9.53
CA GLY A 23 -0.19 -4.13 10.74
C GLY A 23 -1.67 -3.94 10.43
N ASP A 24 -2.00 -3.19 9.41
CA ASP A 24 -3.38 -3.02 8.95
C ASP A 24 -4.00 -4.34 8.49
N LYS A 25 -3.24 -5.21 7.84
CA LYS A 25 -3.67 -6.57 7.54
C LYS A 25 -3.98 -7.39 8.79
N ILE A 26 -3.20 -7.26 9.86
CA ILE A 26 -3.45 -8.00 11.11
C ILE A 26 -4.77 -7.56 11.76
N VAL A 27 -5.08 -6.28 11.74
CA VAL A 27 -6.39 -5.76 12.17
C VAL A 27 -7.51 -6.28 11.26
N TYR A 28 -7.25 -6.37 9.97
CA TYR A 28 -8.12 -6.90 8.94
C TYR A 28 -8.36 -8.41 9.06
N HIS A 29 -7.35 -9.19 9.46
CA HIS A 29 -7.39 -10.66 9.51
C HIS A 29 -7.85 -11.25 10.85
N LYS A 30 -8.18 -10.45 11.86
CA LYS A 30 -8.79 -10.97 13.08
C LYS A 30 -10.18 -11.59 12.87
N THR A 31 -10.75 -11.43 11.68
CA THR A 31 -11.98 -12.10 11.24
C THR A 31 -11.67 -13.07 10.10
N GLN A 32 -11.20 -14.28 10.48
CA GLN A 32 -11.21 -15.51 9.67
C GLN A 32 -10.80 -15.38 8.20
N TYR A 33 -9.60 -15.63 7.87
CA TYR A 33 -9.06 -16.52 6.84
C TYR A 33 -7.57 -16.27 6.72
N ILE A 34 -6.84 -17.14 7.37
CA ILE A 34 -5.43 -17.39 7.09
C ILE A 34 -5.40 -18.07 5.74
N ASN A 35 -4.68 -17.49 4.80
CA ASN A 35 -3.68 -18.17 3.99
C ASN A 35 -3.27 -17.31 2.81
N HIS A 36 -1.95 -17.20 2.72
CA HIS A 36 -1.21 -16.84 1.55
C HIS A 36 -1.39 -15.39 1.11
N TYR A 37 -0.41 -14.55 1.54
CA TYR A 37 0.25 -13.76 0.50
C TYR A 37 1.19 -12.78 1.18
N ASP A 38 2.47 -12.99 1.02
CA ASP A 38 3.42 -11.90 1.08
C ASP A 38 3.07 -10.94 -0.07
N VAL A 39 2.22 -9.97 0.25
CA VAL A 39 1.79 -8.94 -0.70
C VAL A 39 2.94 -7.99 -1.00
N VAL A 40 3.98 -8.03 -0.20
CA VAL A 40 5.08 -7.08 -0.30
C VAL A 40 6.40 -7.84 -0.43
N ILE A 41 7.12 -7.57 -1.51
CA ILE A 41 8.46 -8.06 -1.74
C ILE A 41 9.44 -6.98 -1.27
N ASP A 42 10.29 -7.33 -0.32
CA ASP A 42 11.33 -6.42 0.18
C ASP A 42 12.53 -6.40 -0.77
N THR A 43 12.99 -5.21 -1.10
CA THR A 43 14.20 -5.02 -1.90
C THR A 43 15.23 -4.21 -1.15
N PRO A 44 16.52 -4.57 -1.25
CA PRO A 44 17.58 -3.74 -0.70
C PRO A 44 17.53 -2.30 -1.24
N GLY A 45 17.67 -1.30 -0.35
CA GLY A 45 17.62 0.12 -0.72
C GLY A 45 18.70 0.56 -1.69
N GLU A 46 19.81 -0.16 -1.71
CA GLU A 46 20.98 0.10 -2.53
C GLU A 46 20.71 0.03 -4.04
N TYR A 47 19.71 -0.72 -4.47
CA TYR A 47 19.35 -0.82 -5.90
C TYR A 47 18.82 0.49 -6.50
N ALA A 48 18.23 1.36 -5.69
CA ALA A 48 17.77 2.67 -6.18
C ALA A 48 18.92 3.68 -6.30
N GLU A 49 20.03 3.43 -5.57
CA GLU A 49 21.19 4.34 -5.50
C GLU A 49 22.25 3.99 -6.54
N THR A 50 22.15 2.83 -7.19
CA THR A 50 23.12 2.36 -8.18
C THR A 50 22.54 2.40 -9.60
N LYS A 51 23.43 2.28 -10.60
CA LYS A 51 23.04 2.12 -12.02
C LYS A 51 22.21 0.83 -12.27
N GLU A 52 22.01 0.03 -11.24
CA GLU A 52 21.31 -1.27 -11.28
C GLU A 52 19.78 -1.15 -11.13
N LEU A 53 19.24 0.07 -10.94
CA LEU A 53 17.79 0.27 -10.81
C LEU A 53 17.02 -0.37 -11.95
N SER A 54 17.46 -0.17 -13.20
CA SER A 54 16.81 -0.74 -14.37
C SER A 54 16.87 -2.28 -14.38
N SER A 55 18.00 -2.84 -13.94
CA SER A 55 18.17 -4.28 -13.82
C SER A 55 17.32 -4.85 -12.68
N ALA A 56 17.24 -4.15 -11.55
CA ALA A 56 16.39 -4.53 -10.43
C ALA A 56 14.91 -4.52 -10.82
N LEU A 57 14.46 -3.48 -11.52
CA LEU A 57 13.08 -3.39 -12.03
C LEU A 57 12.76 -4.53 -13.02
N ALA A 58 13.72 -4.94 -13.85
CA ALA A 58 13.53 -6.02 -14.80
C ALA A 58 13.51 -7.41 -14.13
N ILE A 59 14.42 -7.66 -13.18
CA ILE A 59 14.58 -8.96 -12.53
C ILE A 59 13.49 -9.21 -11.49
N TYR A 60 13.35 -8.29 -10.54
CA TYR A 60 12.39 -8.43 -9.43
C TYR A 60 10.95 -8.09 -9.83
N GLY A 61 10.77 -7.27 -10.87
CA GLY A 61 9.45 -7.02 -11.44
C GLY A 61 8.76 -8.28 -11.97
N ALA A 62 9.50 -9.36 -12.23
CA ALA A 62 8.91 -10.63 -12.64
C ALA A 62 8.05 -11.28 -11.52
N GLU A 63 8.40 -11.05 -10.26
CA GLU A 63 7.72 -11.63 -9.09
C GLU A 63 6.58 -10.76 -8.55
N ALA A 64 6.49 -9.49 -8.96
CA ALA A 64 5.49 -8.55 -8.53
C ALA A 64 4.46 -8.27 -9.64
N ASP A 65 3.23 -7.95 -9.24
CA ASP A 65 2.17 -7.47 -10.14
C ASP A 65 2.24 -5.94 -10.30
N VAL A 66 2.66 -5.26 -9.24
CA VAL A 66 2.81 -3.81 -9.16
C VAL A 66 4.17 -3.45 -8.57
N ILE A 67 4.80 -2.40 -9.07
CA ILE A 67 6.02 -1.83 -8.51
C ILE A 67 5.70 -0.46 -7.93
N GLY A 68 6.01 -0.25 -6.66
CA GLY A 68 5.92 1.04 -5.98
C GLY A 68 7.28 1.75 -5.95
N LEU A 69 7.44 2.86 -6.67
CA LEU A 69 8.60 3.73 -6.53
C LEU A 69 8.40 4.63 -5.32
N LEU A 70 9.21 4.43 -4.28
CA LEU A 70 9.15 5.23 -3.06
C LEU A 70 10.01 6.46 -3.15
N MET A 71 9.45 7.57 -2.73
CA MET A 71 10.14 8.84 -2.54
C MET A 71 9.74 9.45 -1.21
N SER A 72 10.71 9.75 -0.37
CA SER A 72 10.43 10.43 0.89
C SER A 72 10.13 11.91 0.63
N ALA A 73 9.09 12.45 1.26
CA ALA A 73 8.72 13.87 1.15
C ALA A 73 9.76 14.83 1.73
N ILE A 74 10.79 14.32 2.42
CA ILE A 74 11.90 15.10 2.96
C ILE A 74 13.20 14.98 2.14
N GLU A 75 13.17 14.24 1.02
CA GLU A 75 14.35 14.14 0.16
C GLU A 75 14.53 15.42 -0.63
N PRO A 76 15.78 15.94 -0.71
CA PRO A 76 16.06 17.20 -1.40
C PRO A 76 16.23 17.03 -2.92
N TYR A 77 16.28 15.81 -3.44
CA TYR A 77 16.44 15.51 -4.87
C TYR A 77 15.98 14.09 -5.21
N SER A 78 15.65 13.87 -6.47
CA SER A 78 15.27 12.56 -6.98
C SER A 78 16.48 11.79 -7.51
N LEU A 79 16.54 10.50 -7.23
CA LEU A 79 17.48 9.56 -7.86
C LEU A 79 16.89 8.89 -9.11
N TYR A 80 15.60 9.04 -9.35
CA TYR A 80 14.93 8.41 -10.47
C TYR A 80 15.18 9.16 -11.77
N PRO A 81 15.73 8.50 -12.80
CA PRO A 81 15.81 9.10 -14.12
C PRO A 81 14.43 9.44 -14.67
N PRO A 82 14.29 10.47 -15.50
CA PRO A 82 13.04 10.73 -16.20
C PRO A 82 12.54 9.50 -16.98
N ASN A 83 11.25 9.22 -16.88
CA ASN A 83 10.57 8.12 -17.54
C ASN A 83 11.16 6.72 -17.26
N VAL A 84 11.76 6.50 -16.09
CA VAL A 84 12.34 5.20 -15.70
C VAL A 84 11.30 4.07 -15.70
N VAL A 85 10.02 4.39 -15.56
CA VAL A 85 8.93 3.40 -15.61
C VAL A 85 8.87 2.63 -16.93
N SER A 86 9.40 3.21 -18.01
CA SER A 86 9.38 2.58 -19.35
C SER A 86 10.26 1.34 -19.48
N VAL A 87 11.15 1.08 -18.52
CA VAL A 87 12.03 -0.10 -18.53
C VAL A 87 11.34 -1.37 -18.04
N SER A 88 10.14 -1.26 -17.47
CA SER A 88 9.39 -2.38 -16.92
C SER A 88 8.07 -2.59 -17.66
N ASN A 89 7.70 -3.85 -17.85
CA ASN A 89 6.38 -4.24 -18.37
C ASN A 89 5.31 -4.33 -17.25
N ARG A 90 5.69 -4.07 -16.00
CA ARG A 90 4.78 -4.08 -14.87
C ARG A 90 4.20 -2.69 -14.62
N GLU A 91 3.02 -2.68 -14.03
CA GLU A 91 2.42 -1.44 -13.56
C GLU A 91 3.29 -0.80 -12.48
N ILE A 92 3.63 0.48 -12.65
CA ILE A 92 4.45 1.22 -11.69
C ILE A 92 3.63 2.38 -11.13
N VAL A 93 3.60 2.46 -9.81
CA VAL A 93 2.97 3.52 -9.03
C VAL A 93 3.99 4.29 -8.22
N GLY A 94 3.77 5.56 -7.99
CA GLY A 94 4.56 6.36 -7.07
C GLY A 94 4.01 6.28 -5.64
N VAL A 95 4.90 6.29 -4.66
CA VAL A 95 4.53 6.33 -3.24
C VAL A 95 5.38 7.39 -2.54
N VAL A 96 4.75 8.49 -2.20
CA VAL A 96 5.36 9.54 -1.37
C VAL A 96 5.22 9.12 0.09
N THR A 97 6.33 9.05 0.80
CA THR A 97 6.39 8.64 2.21
C THR A 97 6.71 9.81 3.14
N LYS A 98 6.48 9.62 4.45
CA LYS A 98 6.81 10.59 5.51
C LYS A 98 6.12 11.95 5.32
N ILE A 99 4.88 11.97 4.82
CA ILE A 99 4.12 13.21 4.62
C ILE A 99 3.78 13.92 5.94
N ASP A 100 3.85 13.20 7.05
CA ASP A 100 3.67 13.71 8.42
C ASP A 100 4.87 14.48 8.96
N HIS A 101 6.00 14.44 8.28
CA HIS A 101 7.22 15.08 8.79
C HIS A 101 7.13 16.60 8.64
N TRP A 102 7.58 17.35 9.64
CA TRP A 102 7.51 18.83 9.67
C TRP A 102 8.22 19.56 8.52
N ALA A 103 9.24 18.92 7.91
CA ALA A 103 9.96 19.43 6.75
C ALA A 103 9.55 18.75 5.44
N ALA A 104 8.40 18.08 5.41
CA ALA A 104 7.92 17.39 4.22
C ALA A 104 7.46 18.37 3.14
N ASP A 105 7.85 18.08 1.91
CA ASP A 105 7.26 18.67 0.69
C ASP A 105 6.71 17.52 -0.18
N PRO A 106 5.48 17.06 0.09
CA PRO A 106 4.88 15.94 -0.63
C PRO A 106 4.65 16.23 -2.11
N GLU A 107 4.33 17.48 -2.46
CA GLU A 107 4.07 17.85 -3.86
C GLU A 107 5.35 17.85 -4.69
N GLN A 108 6.46 18.32 -4.15
CA GLN A 108 7.77 18.23 -4.81
C GLN A 108 8.16 16.77 -5.05
N ALA A 109 7.99 15.91 -4.05
CA ALA A 109 8.26 14.48 -4.20
C ALA A 109 7.34 13.83 -5.25
N ALA A 110 6.07 14.18 -5.27
CA ALA A 110 5.12 13.72 -6.27
C ALA A 110 5.49 14.18 -7.68
N GLU A 111 5.97 15.42 -7.84
CA GLU A 111 6.39 15.92 -9.15
C GLU A 111 7.59 15.13 -9.69
N TRP A 112 8.55 14.79 -8.87
CA TRP A 112 9.65 13.93 -9.29
C TRP A 112 9.20 12.53 -9.68
N LEU A 113 8.22 11.96 -8.99
CA LEU A 113 7.62 10.68 -9.38
C LEU A 113 6.85 10.78 -10.70
N ARG A 114 6.19 11.93 -10.98
CA ARG A 114 5.57 12.18 -12.29
C ARG A 114 6.61 12.26 -13.39
N ILE A 115 7.73 12.94 -13.16
CA ILE A 115 8.86 13.01 -14.11
C ILE A 115 9.46 11.61 -14.34
N ALA A 116 9.53 10.77 -13.31
CA ALA A 116 9.92 9.37 -13.43
C ALA A 116 8.94 8.53 -14.25
N GLY A 117 7.72 9.05 -14.51
CA GLY A 117 6.70 8.45 -15.35
C GLY A 117 5.53 7.81 -14.59
N CYS A 118 5.46 7.95 -13.26
CA CYS A 118 4.36 7.41 -12.46
C CYS A 118 3.08 8.19 -12.74
N LYS A 119 2.03 7.47 -13.17
CA LYS A 119 0.69 8.05 -13.43
C LYS A 119 -0.18 8.09 -12.18
N LYS A 120 -0.02 7.11 -11.30
CA LYS A 120 -0.73 7.00 -10.03
C LYS A 120 0.26 7.25 -8.90
N ILE A 121 -0.10 8.13 -7.97
CA ILE A 121 0.75 8.48 -6.83
C ILE A 121 -0.08 8.39 -5.55
N PHE A 122 0.48 7.76 -4.54
CA PHE A 122 -0.07 7.66 -3.20
C PHE A 122 0.76 8.52 -2.25
N PHE A 123 0.08 9.23 -1.37
CA PHE A 123 0.69 10.01 -0.31
C PHE A 123 0.52 9.25 1.00
N THR A 124 1.63 8.95 1.69
CA THR A 124 1.58 8.03 2.83
C THR A 124 2.38 8.49 4.02
N SER A 125 1.87 8.18 5.19
CA SER A 125 2.61 8.16 6.43
C SER A 125 2.43 6.80 7.11
N ALA A 126 3.52 6.06 7.23
CA ALA A 126 3.49 4.80 7.98
C ALA A 126 3.35 5.03 9.49
N TYR A 127 3.64 6.25 9.97
CA TYR A 127 3.51 6.62 11.37
C TYR A 127 2.06 6.90 11.77
N THR A 128 1.33 7.65 10.92
CA THR A 128 -0.08 7.97 11.16
C THR A 128 -1.05 6.95 10.57
N GLY A 129 -0.59 6.09 9.65
CA GLY A 129 -1.41 5.16 8.88
C GLY A 129 -2.05 5.80 7.64
N GLU A 130 -1.87 7.10 7.42
CA GLU A 130 -2.47 7.81 6.29
C GLU A 130 -2.02 7.24 4.95
N GLY A 131 -2.96 7.04 4.01
CA GLY A 131 -2.72 6.54 2.67
C GLY A 131 -2.38 5.04 2.59
N ILE A 132 -2.20 4.33 3.70
CA ILE A 132 -1.89 2.88 3.69
C ILE A 132 -3.08 2.07 3.19
N ALA A 133 -4.28 2.41 3.67
CA ALA A 133 -5.52 1.77 3.23
C ALA A 133 -5.78 1.97 1.73
N ASP A 134 -5.41 3.12 1.16
CA ASP A 134 -5.58 3.42 -0.26
C ASP A 134 -4.71 2.53 -1.14
N ILE A 135 -3.47 2.22 -0.69
CA ILE A 135 -2.60 1.26 -1.38
C ILE A 135 -3.20 -0.14 -1.31
N LEU A 136 -3.68 -0.57 -0.14
CA LEU A 136 -4.28 -1.90 0.04
C LEU A 136 -5.53 -2.05 -0.85
N GLU A 137 -6.40 -1.05 -0.89
CA GLU A 137 -7.58 -1.05 -1.76
C GLU A 137 -7.20 -1.10 -3.24
N TYR A 138 -6.16 -0.36 -3.64
CA TYR A 138 -5.64 -0.41 -5.01
C TYR A 138 -5.09 -1.78 -5.41
N LEU A 139 -4.50 -2.51 -4.48
CA LEU A 139 -3.95 -3.85 -4.71
C LEU A 139 -5.01 -4.95 -4.67
N LYS A 140 -6.24 -4.63 -4.31
CA LYS A 140 -7.34 -5.57 -4.26
C LYS A 140 -7.67 -6.09 -5.66
N ASP A 141 -7.81 -7.39 -5.80
CA ASP A 141 -8.35 -7.99 -7.01
C ASP A 141 -9.88 -7.91 -7.02
N PRO A 142 -10.52 -7.85 -8.21
CA PRO A 142 -11.98 -7.88 -8.30
C PRO A 142 -12.61 -9.13 -7.67
N ILE A 143 -11.82 -10.20 -7.49
CA ILE A 143 -12.24 -11.47 -6.87
C ILE A 143 -12.06 -11.43 -5.35
N ASP A 144 -11.26 -10.51 -4.83
CA ASP A 144 -11.03 -10.38 -3.39
C ASP A 144 -12.25 -9.69 -2.75
N VAL A 145 -13.12 -10.47 -2.19
CA VAL A 145 -14.22 -9.95 -1.37
C VAL A 145 -13.67 -9.62 0.01
N MET A 146 -13.77 -8.37 0.41
CA MET A 146 -13.29 -7.97 1.73
C MET A 146 -14.27 -8.47 2.81
N PRO A 147 -13.77 -8.99 3.95
CA PRO A 147 -14.63 -9.60 4.97
C PRO A 147 -15.80 -8.74 5.44
N TRP A 148 -15.63 -7.41 5.49
CA TRP A 148 -16.74 -6.51 5.84
C TRP A 148 -17.76 -6.34 4.72
N GLU A 149 -17.40 -6.50 3.45
CA GLU A 149 -18.35 -6.45 2.34
C GLU A 149 -19.22 -7.69 2.33
N GLU A 150 -18.66 -8.86 2.68
CA GLU A 150 -19.43 -10.09 2.91
C GLU A 150 -20.35 -9.95 4.10
N ALA A 151 -19.82 -9.48 5.23
CA ALA A 151 -20.61 -9.23 6.42
C ALA A 151 -21.74 -8.22 6.18
N LYS A 152 -21.49 -7.19 5.37
CA LYS A 152 -22.51 -6.21 4.98
C LYS A 152 -23.56 -6.82 4.07
N LYS A 153 -23.18 -7.61 3.08
CA LYS A 153 -24.11 -8.33 2.19
C LYS A 153 -24.97 -9.31 2.96
N GLU A 154 -24.38 -10.04 3.90
CA GLU A 154 -25.10 -10.97 4.76
C GLU A 154 -26.09 -10.23 5.67
N TYR A 155 -25.68 -9.09 6.23
CA TYR A 155 -26.53 -8.22 7.03
C TYR A 155 -27.70 -7.63 6.24
N ASP A 156 -27.46 -7.15 5.02
CA ASP A 156 -28.49 -6.60 4.13
C ASP A 156 -29.48 -7.68 3.65
N ASN A 157 -29.02 -8.93 3.51
CA ASN A 157 -29.84 -10.06 3.08
C ASN A 157 -30.74 -10.64 4.19
N ILE A 158 -30.38 -10.46 5.47
CA ILE A 158 -31.15 -11.00 6.61
C ILE A 158 -32.42 -10.19 6.91
N GLY A 159 -32.58 -8.99 6.32
CA GLY A 159 -33.83 -8.25 6.32
C GLY A 159 -34.37 -7.90 7.71
N PHE A 160 -33.53 -7.51 8.64
CA PHE A 160 -33.95 -7.10 9.99
C PHE A 160 -34.74 -5.80 9.95
N GLY A 161 -35.94 -5.83 10.53
CA GLY A 161 -36.73 -4.63 10.75
C GLY A 161 -36.04 -3.62 11.67
N PRO A 162 -36.43 -2.34 11.64
CA PRO A 162 -35.72 -1.22 12.28
C PRO A 162 -35.55 -1.28 13.81
N GLY A 163 -36.07 -2.31 14.48
CA GLY A 163 -35.93 -2.51 15.93
C GLY A 163 -34.91 -3.57 16.37
N GLU A 164 -34.46 -4.44 15.48
CA GLU A 164 -33.51 -5.52 15.81
C GLU A 164 -32.06 -5.18 15.52
N SER A 165 -31.83 -4.25 14.60
CA SER A 165 -30.53 -3.72 14.22
C SER A 165 -29.74 -3.19 15.44
N ALA A 166 -30.38 -2.44 16.33
CA ALA A 166 -29.74 -1.84 17.51
C ALA A 166 -29.32 -2.87 18.58
N LYS A 167 -29.98 -4.03 18.63
CA LYS A 167 -29.62 -5.11 19.58
C LYS A 167 -28.41 -5.91 19.11
N MET A 168 -28.27 -6.07 17.80
CA MET A 168 -27.18 -6.83 17.20
C MET A 168 -25.88 -6.03 17.18
N THR A 169 -25.92 -4.72 16.92
CA THR A 169 -24.77 -3.82 17.03
C THR A 169 -24.17 -3.88 18.45
N ARG A 170 -24.98 -3.80 19.50
CA ARG A 170 -24.52 -3.94 20.90
C ARG A 170 -23.96 -5.34 21.22
N ARG A 171 -24.38 -6.37 20.53
CA ARG A 171 -23.88 -7.74 20.71
C ARG A 171 -22.54 -7.94 20.00
N MET A 172 -22.35 -7.30 18.83
CA MET A 172 -21.08 -7.27 18.10
C MET A 172 -20.03 -6.42 18.86
N GLU A 173 -20.40 -5.26 19.37
CA GLU A 173 -19.51 -4.43 20.19
C GLU A 173 -19.03 -5.16 21.47
N ARG A 174 -19.88 -5.96 22.10
CA ARG A 174 -19.50 -6.82 23.24
C ARG A 174 -18.59 -7.98 22.85
N ALA A 175 -18.71 -8.52 21.65
CA ALA A 175 -17.85 -9.60 21.16
C ALA A 175 -16.46 -9.10 20.74
N LEU A 176 -16.34 -7.81 20.37
CA LEU A 176 -15.09 -7.17 20.00
C LEU A 176 -14.33 -6.57 21.20
N SER A 177 -14.93 -6.55 22.39
CA SER A 177 -14.34 -6.04 23.64
C SER A 177 -13.81 -7.14 24.58
N LEU A 178 -13.75 -8.39 24.11
CA LEU A 178 -13.13 -9.56 24.76
C LEU A 178 -11.92 -10.02 23.94
#